data_13b69278c7cb0a1c36e92df3ae3d325f
#
_entry.id   13b69278c7cb0a1c36e92df3ae3d325f
#
_cell.length_a   1.000
_cell.length_b   1.000
_cell.length_c   1.000
_cell.angle_alpha   90.00
_cell.angle_beta   90.00
_cell.angle_gamma   90.00
#
_symmetry.space_group_name_H-M   'P 1'
#
loop_
_entity.id
_entity.type
_entity.pdbx_description
1 polymer ?
#
loop_
_entity_poly.entity_id
_entity_poly.type
_entity_poly.pdbx_seq_one_letter_code
_entity_poly.pdbx_strand_id
1 'polypeptide(L)'
;MITIKKPERLPCGCKCIDEMLGGGFEGGIVTQLYGASGTGKTNICIQLAVETVRSGRKVIFIDTEGFSSERFKQIAGDEAKKIAGDIIIYEPASFEQQYSAITDIEKLMNEKIGLIILDSAALFYRLGLTQDDSEEQNIGLRRELVNQIGILHGIARKYGVEVVITNQVFKDVTTGELCPVGGNALEHLSKTIILLEKTGMSKRRAALRKHRSRSEGAYCDFMLTETGAQ
;
A
#
# COMPACT_ATOMS: atom_id res chain seq x y z
N MET A 1 -18.13 -3.83 29.10
CA MET A 1 -18.95 -3.41 27.95
C MET A 1 -17.95 -3.09 26.82
N ILE A 2 -17.90 -3.88 25.75
CA ILE A 2 -17.02 -3.60 24.61
C ILE A 2 -17.70 -2.50 23.79
N THR A 3 -17.20 -1.28 23.85
CA THR A 3 -17.67 -0.22 22.97
C THR A 3 -17.16 -0.54 21.56
N ILE A 4 -18.04 -1.01 20.67
CA ILE A 4 -17.69 -1.25 19.26
C ILE A 4 -17.55 0.13 18.60
N LYS A 5 -16.33 0.69 18.65
CA LYS A 5 -16.01 1.87 17.86
C LYS A 5 -15.98 1.43 16.39
N LYS A 6 -16.78 2.07 15.54
CA LYS A 6 -16.69 1.86 14.09
C LYS A 6 -15.26 2.22 13.68
N PRO A 7 -14.55 1.34 12.94
CA PRO A 7 -13.20 1.67 12.49
C PRO A 7 -13.23 2.93 11.63
N GLU A 8 -12.30 3.82 11.89
CA GLU A 8 -12.11 5.00 11.06
C GLU A 8 -11.71 4.55 9.65
N ARG A 9 -12.25 5.22 8.64
CA ARG A 9 -11.98 4.91 7.24
C ARG A 9 -11.48 6.15 6.53
N LEU A 10 -10.42 5.96 5.79
CA LEU A 10 -9.77 7.01 5.02
C LEU A 10 -10.14 6.85 3.54
N PRO A 11 -10.96 7.73 2.96
CA PRO A 11 -11.26 7.67 1.55
C PRO A 11 -10.02 8.03 0.72
N CYS A 12 -9.83 7.35 -0.41
CA CYS A 12 -8.77 7.68 -1.36
C CYS A 12 -9.21 8.69 -2.42
N GLY A 13 -10.48 9.08 -2.41
CA GLY A 13 -11.06 10.00 -3.40
C GLY A 13 -11.48 9.33 -4.72
N CYS A 14 -11.18 8.05 -4.91
CA CYS A 14 -11.77 7.25 -5.98
C CYS A 14 -13.07 6.61 -5.47
N LYS A 15 -14.21 7.19 -5.85
CA LYS A 15 -15.53 6.84 -5.32
C LYS A 15 -15.81 5.34 -5.37
N CYS A 16 -15.52 4.69 -6.48
CA CYS A 16 -15.83 3.26 -6.63
C CYS A 16 -14.98 2.38 -5.70
N ILE A 17 -13.70 2.73 -5.48
CA ILE A 17 -12.83 2.00 -4.54
C ILE A 17 -13.31 2.25 -3.11
N ASP A 18 -13.63 3.49 -2.77
CA ASP A 18 -14.10 3.85 -1.43
C ASP A 18 -15.43 3.14 -1.10
N GLU A 19 -16.38 3.08 -2.04
CA GLU A 19 -17.64 2.34 -1.88
C GLU A 19 -17.41 0.84 -1.75
N MET A 20 -16.52 0.25 -2.58
CA MET A 20 -16.15 -1.16 -2.50
C MET A 20 -15.58 -1.51 -1.12
N LEU A 21 -14.77 -0.62 -0.54
CA LEU A 21 -14.18 -0.77 0.80
C LEU A 21 -15.15 -0.38 1.94
N GLY A 22 -16.31 0.19 1.63
CA GLY A 22 -17.30 0.62 2.62
C GLY A 22 -17.01 1.97 3.26
N GLY A 23 -16.41 2.86 2.49
CA GLY A 23 -16.12 4.26 2.85
C GLY A 23 -14.64 4.60 2.85
N GLY A 24 -13.76 3.69 2.39
CA GLY A 24 -12.32 3.92 2.31
C GLY A 24 -11.46 2.88 3.02
N PHE A 25 -10.19 3.16 3.13
CA PHE A 25 -9.18 2.31 3.75
C PHE A 25 -9.37 2.27 5.28
N GLU A 26 -9.21 1.10 5.88
CA GLU A 26 -9.51 0.88 7.30
C GLU A 26 -8.24 1.04 8.16
N GLY A 27 -8.34 1.83 9.22
CA GLY A 27 -7.28 1.98 10.22
C GLY A 27 -7.04 0.74 11.07
N GLY A 28 -5.82 0.63 11.62
CA GLY A 28 -5.41 -0.48 12.48
C GLY A 28 -5.12 -1.79 11.75
N ILE A 29 -5.03 -1.76 10.42
CA ILE A 29 -4.70 -2.92 9.58
C ILE A 29 -3.70 -2.57 8.48
N VAL A 30 -3.13 -3.61 7.89
CA VAL A 30 -2.38 -3.49 6.64
C VAL A 30 -3.32 -3.82 5.47
N THR A 31 -3.39 -2.89 4.52
CA THR A 31 -4.04 -3.08 3.22
C THR A 31 -2.98 -3.28 2.14
N GLN A 32 -3.10 -4.34 1.36
CA GLN A 32 -2.19 -4.65 0.26
C GLN A 32 -2.86 -4.32 -1.09
N LEU A 33 -2.22 -3.48 -1.89
CA LEU A 33 -2.53 -3.25 -3.28
C LEU A 33 -1.53 -4.03 -4.14
N TYR A 34 -1.98 -4.95 -4.98
CA TYR A 34 -1.07 -5.69 -5.85
C TYR A 34 -1.56 -5.72 -7.29
N GLY A 35 -0.65 -5.95 -8.22
CA GLY A 35 -0.96 -5.97 -9.64
C GLY A 35 0.26 -5.72 -10.50
N ALA A 36 0.14 -5.94 -11.79
CA ALA A 36 1.20 -5.70 -12.78
C ALA A 36 1.64 -4.23 -12.80
N SER A 37 2.78 -3.96 -13.44
CA SER A 37 3.26 -2.59 -13.62
C SER A 37 2.24 -1.72 -14.36
N GLY A 38 2.07 -0.47 -13.93
CA GLY A 38 1.17 0.51 -14.54
C GLY A 38 -0.32 0.24 -14.29
N THR A 39 -0.69 -0.60 -13.31
CA THR A 39 -2.11 -0.80 -12.91
C THR A 39 -2.65 0.32 -12.03
N GLY A 40 -1.80 1.23 -11.53
CA GLY A 40 -2.22 2.40 -10.75
C GLY A 40 -1.98 2.30 -9.25
N LYS A 41 -1.20 1.32 -8.77
CA LYS A 41 -0.86 1.16 -7.34
C LYS A 41 -0.34 2.46 -6.73
N THR A 42 0.77 2.96 -7.26
CA THR A 42 1.39 4.23 -6.84
C THR A 42 0.44 5.42 -6.98
N ASN A 43 -0.39 5.47 -8.04
CA ASN A 43 -1.38 6.55 -8.19
C ASN A 43 -2.39 6.57 -7.04
N ILE A 44 -2.91 5.40 -6.65
CA ILE A 44 -3.83 5.29 -5.51
C ILE A 44 -3.11 5.67 -4.21
N CYS A 45 -1.86 5.26 -4.03
CA CYS A 45 -1.05 5.63 -2.86
C CYS A 45 -0.84 7.15 -2.77
N ILE A 46 -0.46 7.80 -3.86
CA ILE A 46 -0.29 9.27 -3.90
C ILE A 46 -1.61 9.98 -3.61
N GLN A 47 -2.70 9.53 -4.23
CA GLN A 47 -4.02 10.12 -4.03
C GLN A 47 -4.50 9.95 -2.58
N LEU A 48 -4.30 8.77 -1.99
CA LEU A 48 -4.61 8.51 -0.60
C LEU A 48 -3.77 9.40 0.34
N ALA A 49 -2.49 9.62 0.02
CA ALA A 49 -1.64 10.55 0.77
C ALA A 49 -2.17 11.99 0.70
N VAL A 50 -2.58 12.45 -0.48
CA VAL A 50 -3.18 13.77 -0.68
C VAL A 50 -4.46 13.92 0.13
N GLU A 51 -5.37 12.95 0.09
CA GLU A 51 -6.63 12.98 0.85
C GLU A 51 -6.39 12.91 2.37
N THR A 52 -5.37 12.18 2.81
CA THR A 52 -4.95 12.15 4.22
C THR A 52 -4.53 13.53 4.71
N VAL A 53 -3.70 14.23 3.94
CA VAL A 53 -3.26 15.58 4.33
C VAL A 53 -4.42 16.58 4.27
N ARG A 54 -5.31 16.47 3.28
CA ARG A 54 -6.54 17.29 3.22
C ARG A 54 -7.45 17.09 4.44
N SER A 55 -7.43 15.89 5.03
CA SER A 55 -8.14 15.60 6.29
C SER A 55 -7.45 16.17 7.55
N GLY A 56 -6.31 16.86 7.39
CA GLY A 56 -5.53 17.47 8.48
C GLY A 56 -4.54 16.54 9.16
N ARG A 57 -4.27 15.36 8.57
CA ARG A 57 -3.30 14.38 9.09
C ARG A 57 -2.02 14.36 8.25
N LYS A 58 -0.95 13.79 8.81
CA LYS A 58 0.34 13.63 8.14
C LYS A 58 0.52 12.22 7.61
N VAL A 59 1.41 12.11 6.63
CA VAL A 59 1.72 10.85 5.94
C VAL A 59 3.19 10.52 6.09
N ILE A 60 3.49 9.24 6.31
CA ILE A 60 4.83 8.67 6.13
C ILE A 60 4.79 7.82 4.86
N PHE A 61 5.64 8.15 3.89
CA PHE A 61 5.72 7.48 2.61
C PHE A 61 7.13 6.88 2.45
N ILE A 62 7.23 5.55 2.44
CA ILE A 62 8.47 4.83 2.13
C ILE A 62 8.40 4.48 0.66
N ASP A 63 9.23 5.13 -0.15
CA ASP A 63 9.30 4.96 -1.59
C ASP A 63 10.54 4.16 -1.98
N THR A 64 10.35 3.05 -2.65
CA THR A 64 11.43 2.19 -3.13
C THR A 64 11.54 2.17 -4.65
N GLU A 65 10.53 2.66 -5.38
CA GLU A 65 10.46 2.59 -6.84
C GLU A 65 10.72 3.94 -7.54
N GLY A 66 10.75 5.04 -6.79
CA GLY A 66 10.96 6.39 -7.30
C GLY A 66 9.68 7.24 -7.30
N PHE A 67 9.62 8.18 -6.36
CA PHE A 67 8.47 9.07 -6.19
C PHE A 67 8.38 10.09 -7.32
N SER A 68 7.27 10.06 -8.08
CA SER A 68 7.04 11.03 -9.14
C SER A 68 6.47 12.35 -8.58
N SER A 69 7.32 13.35 -8.45
CA SER A 69 6.91 14.70 -8.05
C SER A 69 5.95 15.36 -9.04
N GLU A 70 6.07 15.01 -10.34
CA GLU A 70 5.13 15.51 -11.38
C GLU A 70 3.75 14.91 -11.17
N ARG A 71 3.69 13.59 -10.94
CA ARG A 71 2.43 12.89 -10.69
C ARG A 71 1.76 13.38 -9.43
N PHE A 72 2.54 13.59 -8.37
CA PHE A 72 2.05 14.18 -7.13
C PHE A 72 1.44 15.57 -7.38
N LYS A 73 2.10 16.45 -8.14
CA LYS A 73 1.58 17.78 -8.49
C LYS A 73 0.28 17.71 -9.29
N GLN A 74 0.17 16.78 -10.23
CA GLN A 74 -1.07 16.57 -11.00
C GLN A 74 -2.25 16.21 -10.11
N ILE A 75 -2.03 15.30 -9.12
CA ILE A 75 -3.08 14.82 -8.21
C ILE A 75 -3.41 15.87 -7.14
N ALA A 76 -2.40 16.52 -6.57
CA ALA A 76 -2.58 17.51 -5.50
C ALA A 76 -3.08 18.86 -6.03
N GLY A 77 -2.85 19.18 -7.30
CA GLY A 77 -3.23 20.44 -7.92
C GLY A 77 -2.53 21.65 -7.28
N ASP A 78 -3.25 22.74 -7.16
CA ASP A 78 -2.72 24.00 -6.61
C ASP A 78 -2.26 23.89 -5.14
N GLU A 79 -2.73 22.89 -4.41
CA GLU A 79 -2.37 22.63 -3.03
C GLU A 79 -1.06 21.85 -2.86
N ALA A 80 -0.41 21.43 -3.95
CA ALA A 80 0.75 20.52 -3.93
C ALA A 80 1.85 20.98 -2.97
N LYS A 81 2.21 22.26 -2.97
CA LYS A 81 3.25 22.80 -2.08
C LYS A 81 2.86 22.69 -0.59
N LYS A 82 1.60 22.95 -0.27
CA LYS A 82 1.07 22.87 1.10
C LYS A 82 1.03 21.41 1.56
N ILE A 83 0.49 20.53 0.72
CA ILE A 83 0.33 19.10 1.00
C ILE A 83 1.69 18.43 1.20
N ALA A 84 2.69 18.76 0.36
CA ALA A 84 4.05 18.21 0.47
C ALA A 84 4.69 18.46 1.84
N GLY A 85 4.35 19.55 2.53
CA GLY A 85 4.87 19.88 3.86
C GLY A 85 4.43 18.92 4.97
N ASP A 86 3.38 18.12 4.73
CA ASP A 86 2.84 17.16 5.69
C ASP A 86 3.05 15.69 5.26
N ILE A 87 3.90 15.46 4.25
CA ILE A 87 4.34 14.14 3.81
C ILE A 87 5.82 13.97 4.13
N ILE A 88 6.15 12.97 4.96
CA ILE A 88 7.52 12.58 5.26
C ILE A 88 7.89 11.45 4.30
N ILE A 89 8.89 11.65 3.45
CA ILE A 89 9.31 10.65 2.47
C ILE A 89 10.64 10.03 2.91
N TYR A 90 10.69 8.70 2.90
CA TYR A 90 11.90 7.89 2.99
C TYR A 90 12.17 7.25 1.64
N GLU A 91 13.40 7.35 1.16
CA GLU A 91 13.85 6.77 -0.11
C GLU A 91 14.98 5.76 0.14
N PRO A 92 14.66 4.57 0.68
CA PRO A 92 15.67 3.53 0.91
C PRO A 92 16.25 3.05 -0.41
N ALA A 93 17.55 2.80 -0.42
CA ALA A 93 18.28 2.26 -1.58
C ALA A 93 18.65 0.78 -1.42
N SER A 94 18.32 0.15 -0.30
CA SER A 94 18.55 -1.27 -0.03
C SER A 94 17.50 -1.85 0.90
N PHE A 95 17.49 -3.19 1.03
CA PHE A 95 16.56 -3.89 1.91
C PHE A 95 16.79 -3.58 3.38
N GLU A 96 18.07 -3.38 3.78
CA GLU A 96 18.44 -2.96 5.13
C GLU A 96 17.99 -1.52 5.41
N GLN A 97 18.12 -0.62 4.43
CA GLN A 97 17.64 0.76 4.57
C GLN A 97 16.10 0.80 4.65
N GLN A 98 15.40 -0.07 3.90
CA GLN A 98 13.96 -0.22 4.02
C GLN A 98 13.57 -0.67 5.44
N TYR A 99 14.27 -1.67 6.00
CA TYR A 99 14.07 -2.10 7.39
C TYR A 99 14.32 -0.96 8.38
N SER A 100 15.40 -0.21 8.21
CA SER A 100 15.73 0.94 9.07
C SER A 100 14.64 2.02 9.01
N ALA A 101 14.17 2.36 7.80
CA ALA A 101 13.07 3.31 7.62
C ALA A 101 11.79 2.84 8.34
N ILE A 102 11.44 1.56 8.23
CA ILE A 102 10.26 0.98 8.89
C ILE A 102 10.39 1.03 10.41
N THR A 103 11.56 0.71 10.97
CA THR A 103 11.79 0.75 12.42
C THR A 103 11.81 2.17 12.97
N ASP A 104 12.26 3.15 12.18
CA ASP A 104 12.26 4.56 12.57
C ASP A 104 10.86 5.18 12.61
N ILE A 105 9.89 4.61 11.91
CA ILE A 105 8.49 5.08 11.94
C ILE A 105 7.98 5.17 13.38
N GLU A 106 8.26 4.17 14.21
CA GLU A 106 7.73 4.14 15.59
C GLU A 106 8.17 5.36 16.40
N LYS A 107 9.35 5.94 16.12
CA LYS A 107 9.86 7.15 16.77
C LYS A 107 9.11 8.42 16.34
N LEU A 108 8.52 8.40 15.14
CA LEU A 108 7.76 9.52 14.57
C LEU A 108 6.26 9.45 14.89
N MET A 109 5.78 8.28 15.34
CA MET A 109 4.36 8.09 15.59
C MET A 109 3.82 9.04 16.64
N ASN A 110 2.81 9.79 16.25
CA ASN A 110 2.01 10.66 17.10
C ASN A 110 0.58 10.74 16.56
N GLU A 111 -0.30 11.44 17.25
CA GLU A 111 -1.72 11.57 16.88
C GLU A 111 -1.99 12.22 15.50
N LYS A 112 -0.98 12.93 14.95
CA LYS A 112 -1.11 13.59 13.64
C LYS A 112 -0.83 12.66 12.49
N ILE A 113 -0.13 11.54 12.69
CA ILE A 113 0.15 10.57 11.62
C ILE A 113 -1.12 9.77 11.33
N GLY A 114 -1.63 9.88 10.12
CA GLY A 114 -2.86 9.21 9.68
C GLY A 114 -2.64 8.07 8.70
N LEU A 115 -1.50 8.04 8.01
CA LEU A 115 -1.25 7.06 6.96
C LEU A 115 0.24 6.73 6.88
N ILE A 116 0.53 5.44 6.69
CA ILE A 116 1.85 4.93 6.35
C ILE A 116 1.75 4.18 5.03
N ILE A 117 2.60 4.51 4.08
CA ILE A 117 2.67 3.85 2.76
C ILE A 117 4.06 3.23 2.59
N LEU A 118 4.12 2.01 2.07
CA LEU A 118 5.33 1.35 1.57
C LEU A 118 5.12 0.97 0.10
N ASP A 119 5.70 1.72 -0.80
CA ASP A 119 5.61 1.53 -2.26
C ASP A 119 7.00 1.32 -2.88
N SER A 120 7.42 0.09 -3.11
CA SER A 120 6.75 -1.19 -2.93
C SER A 120 7.43 -2.05 -1.85
N ALA A 121 6.65 -2.91 -1.22
CA ALA A 121 7.17 -3.81 -0.18
C ALA A 121 8.18 -4.84 -0.71
N ALA A 122 8.04 -5.27 -1.97
CA ALA A 122 8.75 -6.43 -2.49
C ALA A 122 9.89 -6.11 -3.46
N LEU A 123 10.21 -4.83 -3.74
CA LEU A 123 11.26 -4.49 -4.71
C LEU A 123 12.61 -5.08 -4.28
N PHE A 124 13.12 -4.71 -3.13
CA PHE A 124 14.45 -5.16 -2.67
C PHE A 124 14.48 -6.65 -2.35
N TYR A 125 13.37 -7.22 -1.86
CA TYR A 125 13.24 -8.66 -1.74
C TYR A 125 13.47 -9.37 -3.08
N ARG A 126 12.85 -8.89 -4.16
CA ARG A 126 13.00 -9.45 -5.50
C ARG A 126 14.41 -9.26 -6.08
N LEU A 127 15.01 -8.10 -5.81
CA LEU A 127 16.40 -7.83 -6.26
C LEU A 127 17.41 -8.70 -5.52
N GLY A 128 17.10 -9.10 -4.28
CA GLY A 128 17.93 -10.01 -3.52
C GLY A 128 17.77 -11.49 -3.91
N LEU A 129 16.72 -11.86 -4.66
CA LEU A 129 16.54 -13.22 -5.16
C LEU A 129 17.38 -13.40 -6.43
N THR A 130 18.47 -14.18 -6.36
CA THR A 130 19.27 -14.56 -7.53
C THR A 130 19.03 -16.05 -7.86
N GLN A 131 19.31 -16.45 -9.11
CA GLN A 131 19.15 -17.85 -9.54
C GLN A 131 20.18 -18.78 -8.89
N ASP A 132 21.29 -18.21 -8.41
CA ASP A 132 22.41 -18.95 -7.82
C ASP A 132 22.33 -19.02 -6.29
N ASP A 133 21.32 -18.37 -5.67
CA ASP A 133 21.18 -18.36 -4.21
C ASP A 133 20.75 -19.72 -3.68
N SER A 134 21.31 -20.08 -2.53
CA SER A 134 20.85 -21.26 -1.80
C SER A 134 19.40 -21.08 -1.32
N GLU A 135 18.70 -22.20 -1.16
CA GLU A 135 17.34 -22.19 -0.60
C GLU A 135 17.28 -21.49 0.78
N GLU A 136 18.34 -21.61 1.57
CA GLU A 136 18.48 -20.97 2.87
C GLU A 136 18.52 -19.44 2.78
N GLN A 137 19.24 -18.88 1.79
CA GLN A 137 19.29 -17.43 1.55
C GLN A 137 17.92 -16.89 1.15
N ASN A 138 17.21 -17.59 0.26
CA ASN A 138 15.86 -17.23 -0.16
C ASN A 138 14.86 -17.26 1.00
N ILE A 139 14.99 -18.25 1.90
CA ILE A 139 14.20 -18.32 3.13
C ILE A 139 14.52 -17.15 4.06
N GLY A 140 15.80 -16.77 4.18
CA GLY A 140 16.24 -15.61 4.97
C GLY A 140 15.62 -14.31 4.50
N LEU A 141 15.70 -14.02 3.20
CA LEU A 141 15.10 -12.83 2.59
C LEU A 141 13.57 -12.79 2.78
N ARG A 142 12.92 -13.95 2.63
CA ARG A 142 11.48 -14.03 2.84
C ARG A 142 11.08 -13.76 4.30
N ARG A 143 11.85 -14.29 5.26
CA ARG A 143 11.64 -14.02 6.69
C ARG A 143 11.77 -12.54 6.99
N GLU A 144 12.79 -11.90 6.41
CA GLU A 144 13.02 -10.47 6.61
C GLU A 144 11.87 -9.64 6.04
N LEU A 145 11.38 -9.94 4.84
CA LEU A 145 10.20 -9.28 4.27
C LEU A 145 8.98 -9.42 5.20
N VAL A 146 8.72 -10.62 5.69
CA VAL A 146 7.61 -10.91 6.62
C VAL A 146 7.79 -10.14 7.94
N ASN A 147 9.01 -10.06 8.46
CA ASN A 147 9.35 -9.29 9.65
C ASN A 147 9.03 -7.82 9.48
N GLN A 148 9.46 -7.21 8.38
CA GLN A 148 9.21 -5.80 8.07
C GLN A 148 7.70 -5.49 7.99
N ILE A 149 6.93 -6.32 7.30
CA ILE A 149 5.47 -6.15 7.23
C ILE A 149 4.81 -6.43 8.59
N GLY A 150 5.38 -7.34 9.38
CA GLY A 150 4.97 -7.61 10.76
C GLY A 150 5.11 -6.39 11.66
N ILE A 151 6.20 -5.64 11.55
CA ILE A 151 6.42 -4.37 12.26
C ILE A 151 5.35 -3.35 11.87
N LEU A 152 5.12 -3.15 10.57
CA LEU A 152 4.07 -2.25 10.06
C LEU A 152 2.67 -2.64 10.57
N HIS A 153 2.36 -3.94 10.59
CA HIS A 153 1.11 -4.45 11.16
C HIS A 153 1.01 -4.16 12.67
N GLY A 154 2.12 -4.28 13.41
CA GLY A 154 2.19 -3.91 14.83
C GLY A 154 1.89 -2.44 15.05
N ILE A 155 2.52 -1.55 14.26
CA ILE A 155 2.31 -0.09 14.30
C ILE A 155 0.86 0.23 13.95
N ALA A 156 0.31 -0.34 12.88
CA ALA A 156 -1.09 -0.14 12.50
C ALA A 156 -2.04 -0.40 13.68
N ARG A 157 -1.88 -1.56 14.32
CA ARG A 157 -2.72 -1.95 15.46
C ARG A 157 -2.54 -1.07 16.69
N LYS A 158 -1.28 -0.73 17.01
CA LYS A 158 -0.94 0.04 18.22
C LYS A 158 -1.49 1.46 18.16
N TYR A 159 -1.39 2.09 16.99
CA TYR A 159 -1.74 3.50 16.80
C TYR A 159 -3.08 3.71 16.09
N GLY A 160 -3.72 2.64 15.60
CA GLY A 160 -4.98 2.74 14.85
C GLY A 160 -4.82 3.38 13.46
N VAL A 161 -3.58 3.50 12.96
CA VAL A 161 -3.24 4.17 11.71
C VAL A 161 -3.50 3.26 10.51
N GLU A 162 -3.82 3.85 9.37
CA GLU A 162 -3.90 3.16 8.09
C GLU A 162 -2.50 2.83 7.58
N VAL A 163 -2.29 1.57 7.19
CA VAL A 163 -1.05 1.13 6.52
C VAL A 163 -1.39 0.53 5.17
N VAL A 164 -0.79 1.08 4.12
CA VAL A 164 -0.94 0.58 2.75
C VAL A 164 0.41 0.13 2.22
N ILE A 165 0.47 -1.09 1.73
CA ILE A 165 1.64 -1.60 1.03
C ILE A 165 1.28 -1.89 -0.42
N THR A 166 2.17 -1.59 -1.35
CA THR A 166 2.04 -2.07 -2.72
C THR A 166 2.90 -3.28 -2.95
N ASN A 167 2.48 -4.12 -3.86
CA ASN A 167 3.19 -5.33 -4.21
C ASN A 167 3.11 -5.62 -5.71
N GLN A 168 4.13 -6.28 -6.22
CA GLN A 168 4.17 -6.74 -7.59
C GLN A 168 3.56 -8.15 -7.68
N VAL A 169 3.34 -8.61 -8.90
CA VAL A 169 2.80 -9.95 -9.17
C VAL A 169 3.84 -10.81 -9.86
N PHE A 170 3.76 -12.10 -9.63
CA PHE A 170 4.30 -13.14 -10.49
C PHE A 170 3.17 -14.02 -11.00
N LYS A 171 3.40 -14.69 -12.11
CA LYS A 171 2.46 -15.66 -12.64
C LYS A 171 2.80 -17.04 -12.07
N ASP A 172 1.88 -17.62 -11.32
CA ASP A 172 2.02 -18.98 -10.85
C ASP A 172 2.04 -19.93 -12.06
N VAL A 173 3.09 -20.72 -12.19
CA VAL A 173 3.29 -21.62 -13.36
C VAL A 173 2.33 -22.78 -13.37
N THR A 174 1.76 -23.14 -12.22
CA THR A 174 0.85 -24.28 -12.06
C THR A 174 -0.59 -23.89 -12.36
N THR A 175 -1.04 -22.76 -11.79
CA THR A 175 -2.42 -22.29 -11.91
C THR A 175 -2.61 -21.26 -13.02
N GLY A 176 -1.54 -20.62 -13.46
CA GLY A 176 -1.57 -19.49 -14.39
C GLY A 176 -2.08 -18.18 -13.79
N GLU A 177 -2.40 -18.15 -12.50
CA GLU A 177 -2.93 -16.99 -11.81
C GLU A 177 -1.85 -15.97 -11.44
N LEU A 178 -2.26 -14.70 -11.31
CA LEU A 178 -1.41 -13.61 -10.82
C LEU A 178 -1.42 -13.62 -9.30
N CYS A 179 -0.29 -13.99 -8.71
CA CYS A 179 -0.09 -14.04 -7.27
C CYS A 179 0.80 -12.89 -6.79
N PRO A 180 0.53 -12.32 -5.61
CA PRO A 180 1.41 -11.33 -5.03
C PRO A 180 2.74 -11.96 -4.58
N VAL A 181 3.83 -11.20 -4.71
CA VAL A 181 5.15 -11.61 -4.22
C VAL A 181 5.12 -11.75 -2.69
N GLY A 182 5.88 -12.72 -2.13
CA GLY A 182 5.97 -12.96 -0.69
C GLY A 182 5.01 -14.03 -0.15
N GLY A 183 4.05 -14.49 -0.99
CA GLY A 183 3.20 -15.66 -0.70
C GLY A 183 2.28 -15.49 0.51
N ASN A 184 1.81 -16.63 1.04
CA ASN A 184 0.75 -16.70 2.08
C ASN A 184 1.06 -15.90 3.35
N ALA A 185 2.34 -15.70 3.71
CA ALA A 185 2.68 -14.96 4.93
C ALA A 185 2.27 -13.48 4.87
N LEU A 186 2.48 -12.82 3.72
CA LEU A 186 2.02 -11.44 3.50
C LEU A 186 0.50 -11.37 3.45
N GLU A 187 -0.14 -12.38 2.86
CA GLU A 187 -1.61 -12.47 2.84
C GLU A 187 -2.20 -12.59 4.24
N HIS A 188 -1.56 -13.30 5.15
CA HIS A 188 -2.02 -13.40 6.54
C HIS A 188 -1.90 -12.07 7.31
N LEU A 189 -0.82 -11.31 7.07
CA LEU A 189 -0.59 -10.01 7.70
C LEU A 189 -1.53 -8.95 7.15
N SER A 190 -1.82 -8.97 5.85
CA SER A 190 -2.76 -8.06 5.20
C SER A 190 -4.20 -8.48 5.49
N LYS A 191 -5.02 -7.56 5.99
CA LYS A 191 -6.44 -7.81 6.31
C LYS A 191 -7.38 -7.39 5.20
N THR A 192 -6.90 -6.53 4.31
CA THR A 192 -7.54 -6.15 3.05
C THR A 192 -6.53 -6.35 1.93
N ILE A 193 -6.95 -7.02 0.85
CA ILE A 193 -6.11 -7.30 -0.32
C ILE A 193 -6.91 -6.94 -1.58
N ILE A 194 -6.34 -6.08 -2.40
CA ILE A 194 -6.95 -5.56 -3.63
C ILE A 194 -6.04 -5.87 -4.81
N LEU A 195 -6.54 -6.60 -5.78
CA LEU A 195 -5.90 -6.79 -7.08
C LEU A 195 -6.27 -5.62 -8.00
N LEU A 196 -5.26 -5.02 -8.61
CA LEU A 196 -5.44 -4.00 -9.64
C LEU A 196 -5.06 -4.55 -11.01
N GLU A 197 -5.95 -4.40 -11.98
CA GLU A 197 -5.79 -4.91 -13.33
C GLU A 197 -5.99 -3.82 -14.38
N LYS A 198 -5.31 -3.96 -15.52
CA LYS A 198 -5.57 -3.14 -16.71
C LYS A 198 -6.70 -3.78 -17.51
N THR A 199 -7.78 -3.05 -17.74
CA THR A 199 -8.91 -3.47 -18.57
C THR A 199 -9.00 -2.71 -19.89
N GLY A 200 -8.17 -1.70 -20.06
CA GLY A 200 -8.07 -0.86 -21.27
C GLY A 200 -6.98 0.19 -21.14
N MET A 201 -6.86 1.10 -22.12
CA MET A 201 -5.78 2.09 -22.18
C MET A 201 -5.69 2.93 -20.87
N SER A 202 -6.78 3.57 -20.45
CA SER A 202 -6.88 4.29 -19.17
C SER A 202 -7.75 3.57 -18.14
N LYS A 203 -8.41 2.47 -18.53
CA LYS A 203 -9.35 1.74 -17.69
C LYS A 203 -8.63 0.73 -16.79
N ARG A 204 -9.08 0.66 -15.56
CA ARG A 204 -8.54 -0.23 -14.52
C ARG A 204 -9.68 -0.89 -13.79
N ARG A 205 -9.39 -2.04 -13.20
CA ARG A 205 -10.28 -2.75 -12.28
C ARG A 205 -9.58 -2.92 -10.95
N ALA A 206 -10.29 -2.62 -9.86
CA ALA A 206 -9.94 -3.03 -8.52
C ALA A 206 -10.84 -4.20 -8.12
N ALA A 207 -10.25 -5.33 -7.75
CA ALA A 207 -10.97 -6.52 -7.31
C ALA A 207 -10.56 -6.88 -5.88
N LEU A 208 -11.54 -7.03 -5.00
CA LEU A 208 -11.34 -7.35 -3.60
C LEU A 208 -11.06 -8.85 -3.45
N ARG A 209 -9.85 -9.20 -3.05
CA ARG A 209 -9.42 -10.58 -2.83
C ARG A 209 -9.54 -11.02 -1.38
N LYS A 210 -9.53 -10.07 -0.46
CA LYS A 210 -9.70 -10.30 0.97
C LYS A 210 -10.21 -9.06 1.66
N HIS A 211 -11.15 -9.21 2.55
CA HIS A 211 -11.63 -8.14 3.43
C HIS A 211 -12.32 -8.72 4.67
N ARG A 212 -12.25 -8.00 5.81
CA ARG A 212 -12.84 -8.49 7.07
C ARG A 212 -14.37 -8.56 7.06
N SER A 213 -15.04 -7.70 6.30
CA SER A 213 -16.49 -7.47 6.38
C SER A 213 -17.17 -7.26 5.02
N ARG A 214 -16.48 -7.50 3.92
CA ARG A 214 -17.00 -7.42 2.57
C ARG A 214 -16.80 -8.75 1.86
N SER A 215 -17.68 -9.05 0.92
CA SER A 215 -17.60 -10.27 0.13
C SER A 215 -16.35 -10.25 -0.76
N GLU A 216 -15.63 -11.34 -0.77
CA GLU A 216 -14.57 -11.60 -1.73
C GLU A 216 -15.15 -11.61 -3.15
N GLY A 217 -14.37 -11.13 -4.13
CA GLY A 217 -14.80 -11.04 -5.52
C GLY A 217 -15.56 -9.76 -5.87
N ALA A 218 -15.89 -8.89 -4.91
CA ALA A 218 -16.38 -7.55 -5.22
C ALA A 218 -15.34 -6.80 -6.04
N TYR A 219 -15.77 -6.08 -7.07
CA TYR A 219 -14.88 -5.29 -7.92
C TYR A 219 -15.52 -3.96 -8.32
N CYS A 220 -14.68 -3.03 -8.74
CA CYS A 220 -15.12 -1.81 -9.40
C CYS A 220 -14.15 -1.44 -10.52
N ASP A 221 -14.68 -0.79 -11.54
CA ASP A 221 -13.89 -0.25 -12.66
C ASP A 221 -13.70 1.25 -12.46
N PHE A 222 -12.50 1.73 -12.72
CA PHE A 222 -12.10 3.13 -12.59
C PHE A 222 -11.18 3.54 -13.73
N MET A 223 -10.95 4.84 -13.86
CA MET A 223 -10.04 5.40 -14.86
C MET A 223 -8.83 6.06 -14.18
N LEU A 224 -7.66 5.90 -14.77
CA LEU A 224 -6.50 6.73 -14.43
C LEU A 224 -6.50 7.96 -15.35
N THR A 225 -6.66 9.11 -14.74
CA THR A 225 -6.67 10.43 -15.38
C THR A 225 -5.46 11.24 -14.95
N GLU A 226 -5.30 12.45 -15.48
CA GLU A 226 -4.26 13.38 -15.04
C GLU A 226 -4.41 13.76 -13.55
N THR A 227 -5.63 13.84 -13.05
CA THR A 227 -5.94 14.22 -11.66
C THR A 227 -6.06 13.03 -10.69
N GLY A 228 -5.76 11.82 -11.13
CA GLY A 228 -5.78 10.62 -10.29
C GLY A 228 -6.69 9.52 -10.78
N ALA A 229 -7.05 8.60 -9.87
CA ALA A 229 -8.02 7.52 -10.07
C ALA A 229 -9.45 8.07 -9.88
N GLN A 230 -10.33 7.83 -10.86
CA GLN A 230 -11.72 8.32 -10.87
C GLN A 230 -12.70 7.24 -11.29
#